data_e9dda1ff2993d6245051397406b85581
#
_entry.id   e9dda1ff2993d6245051397406b85581
#
_cell.length_a   1.000
_cell.length_b   1.000
_cell.length_c   1.000
_cell.angle_alpha   90.00
_cell.angle_beta   90.00
_cell.angle_gamma   90.00
#
_symmetry.space_group_name_H-M   'P 1'
#
loop_
_entity.id
_entity.type
_entity.pdbx_description
1 polymer ?
#
loop_
_entity_poly.entity_id
_entity_poly.type
_entity_poly.pdbx_seq_one_letter_code
_entity_poly.pdbx_strand_id
1 'polypeptide(L)'
;TFQIAHEFHTLSVLDNLMLVPPMQAGESLLGAWFRRKEVVRQETENRKKAEDVISFLNMKHMAYELAGNLSGGQKKLLELGRTMMVEPKVVVLDEVGAGVNRTLLREIGDAILSMNRDRGYTFCMIEHDMDFISRLCDPVVVMAEGKILAKGSADEIKFNEDVIEAYLGTGLKNKGEVLAG
;
A
#
# COMPACT_ATOMS: atom_id res chain seq x y z
N THR A 1 2.89 2.79 -9.00
CA THR A 1 3.78 1.85 -8.30
C THR A 1 4.45 2.57 -7.13
N PHE A 2 4.29 2.05 -5.92
CA PHE A 2 4.79 2.65 -4.70
C PHE A 2 6.01 1.86 -4.21
N GLN A 3 7.17 2.08 -4.78
CA GLN A 3 8.42 1.45 -4.32
C GLN A 3 9.21 2.31 -3.32
N ILE A 4 9.02 3.62 -3.35
CA ILE A 4 9.69 4.57 -2.44
C ILE A 4 8.63 5.52 -1.93
N ALA A 5 8.55 5.68 -0.61
CA ALA A 5 7.68 6.69 -0.02
C ALA A 5 8.07 8.08 -0.53
N HIS A 6 7.17 8.72 -1.28
CA HIS A 6 7.38 10.06 -1.84
C HIS A 6 6.68 11.12 -0.99
N GLU A 7 6.85 11.01 0.33
CA GLU A 7 6.36 12.03 1.23
C GLU A 7 7.17 13.33 1.09
N PHE A 8 6.51 14.44 1.28
CA PHE A 8 7.18 15.74 1.44
C PHE A 8 7.71 15.85 2.87
N HIS A 9 9.01 15.59 3.05
CA HIS A 9 9.68 15.48 4.36
C HIS A 9 9.50 16.70 5.26
N THR A 10 9.40 17.88 4.65
CA THR A 10 9.30 19.18 5.35
C THR A 10 7.85 19.58 5.68
N LEU A 11 6.89 18.80 5.26
CA LEU A 11 5.48 19.02 5.52
C LEU A 11 4.97 18.07 6.61
N SER A 12 3.93 18.48 7.33
CA SER A 12 3.27 17.62 8.30
C SER A 12 2.56 16.43 7.61
N VAL A 13 2.22 15.41 8.39
CA VAL A 13 1.38 14.29 7.92
C VAL A 13 0.06 14.82 7.32
N LEU A 14 -0.60 15.75 8.01
CA LEU A 14 -1.84 16.37 7.56
C LEU A 14 -1.65 17.10 6.22
N ASP A 15 -0.61 17.93 6.10
CA ASP A 15 -0.34 18.69 4.87
C ASP A 15 0.00 17.77 3.70
N ASN A 16 0.73 16.68 3.95
CA ASN A 16 1.00 15.66 2.94
C ASN A 16 -0.28 15.03 2.36
N LEU A 17 -1.32 14.87 3.18
CA LEU A 17 -2.63 14.39 2.70
C LEU A 17 -3.40 15.48 1.96
N MET A 18 -3.40 16.70 2.48
CA MET A 18 -4.13 17.81 1.88
C MET A 18 -3.64 18.22 0.48
N LEU A 19 -2.39 17.91 0.15
CA LEU A 19 -1.82 18.18 -1.19
C LEU A 19 -2.30 17.22 -2.28
N VAL A 20 -2.90 16.08 -1.91
CA VAL A 20 -3.18 15.00 -2.86
C VAL A 20 -4.45 15.19 -3.71
N PRO A 21 -5.57 15.74 -3.19
CA PRO A 21 -6.78 15.88 -3.98
C PRO A 21 -6.55 16.70 -5.26
N PRO A 22 -6.97 16.19 -6.43
CA PRO A 22 -6.75 16.89 -7.70
C PRO A 22 -7.68 18.10 -7.87
N MET A 23 -7.32 18.98 -8.79
CA MET A 23 -8.15 20.12 -9.25
C MET A 23 -8.55 21.06 -8.12
N GLN A 24 -7.64 21.39 -7.23
CA GLN A 24 -7.91 22.36 -6.17
C GLN A 24 -8.02 23.78 -6.78
N ALA A 25 -9.07 24.50 -6.42
CA ALA A 25 -9.34 25.84 -6.95
C ALA A 25 -8.22 26.84 -6.65
N GLY A 26 -7.43 26.57 -5.59
CA GLY A 26 -6.27 27.36 -5.17
C GLY A 26 -4.99 27.15 -5.98
N GLU A 27 -4.92 26.13 -6.85
CA GLU A 27 -3.72 25.85 -7.65
C GLU A 27 -3.44 26.90 -8.73
N SER A 28 -4.45 27.68 -9.14
CA SER A 28 -4.26 28.77 -10.09
C SER A 28 -4.27 30.12 -9.37
N LEU A 29 -3.37 31.03 -9.76
CA LEU A 29 -3.30 32.39 -9.19
C LEU A 29 -4.62 33.15 -9.36
N LEU A 30 -5.28 33.02 -10.51
CA LEU A 30 -6.58 33.62 -10.78
C LEU A 30 -7.68 32.96 -9.93
N GLY A 31 -7.64 31.64 -9.77
CA GLY A 31 -8.57 30.90 -8.92
C GLY A 31 -8.44 31.31 -7.45
N ALA A 32 -7.21 31.39 -6.93
CA ALA A 32 -6.94 31.83 -5.55
C ALA A 32 -7.44 33.25 -5.30
N TRP A 33 -7.34 34.15 -6.29
CA TRP A 33 -7.77 35.56 -6.15
C TRP A 33 -9.28 35.71 -6.29
N PHE A 34 -9.87 35.14 -7.34
CA PHE A 34 -11.28 35.41 -7.68
C PHE A 34 -12.26 34.39 -7.08
N ARG A 35 -11.81 33.19 -6.67
CA ARG A 35 -12.64 32.10 -6.13
C ARG A 35 -12.37 31.82 -4.64
N ARG A 36 -11.98 32.81 -3.87
CA ARG A 36 -11.59 32.64 -2.46
C ARG A 36 -12.58 31.82 -1.63
N LYS A 37 -13.89 32.02 -1.82
CA LYS A 37 -14.92 31.25 -1.10
C LYS A 37 -14.90 29.77 -1.45
N GLU A 38 -14.65 29.44 -2.72
CA GLU A 38 -14.56 28.08 -3.19
C GLU A 38 -13.27 27.39 -2.71
N VAL A 39 -12.15 28.12 -2.74
CA VAL A 39 -10.86 27.65 -2.18
C VAL A 39 -11.03 27.29 -0.70
N VAL A 40 -11.57 28.19 0.11
CA VAL A 40 -11.78 27.97 1.55
C VAL A 40 -12.71 26.77 1.80
N ARG A 41 -13.77 26.62 1.00
CA ARG A 41 -14.67 25.48 1.09
C ARG A 41 -13.95 24.17 0.81
N GLN A 42 -13.21 24.10 -0.32
CA GLN A 42 -12.45 22.90 -0.70
C GLN A 42 -11.34 22.56 0.32
N GLU A 43 -10.63 23.57 0.82
CA GLU A 43 -9.64 23.35 1.88
C GLU A 43 -10.27 22.76 3.14
N THR A 44 -11.45 23.26 3.53
CA THR A 44 -12.18 22.74 4.71
C THR A 44 -12.63 21.28 4.47
N GLU A 45 -13.15 20.98 3.29
CA GLU A 45 -13.58 19.63 2.91
C GLU A 45 -12.37 18.67 2.87
N ASN A 46 -11.26 19.09 2.23
CA ASN A 46 -10.02 18.30 2.15
C ASN A 46 -9.40 18.07 3.53
N ARG A 47 -9.41 19.09 4.41
CA ARG A 47 -8.92 18.96 5.78
C ARG A 47 -9.74 17.93 6.54
N LYS A 48 -11.07 18.02 6.50
CA LYS A 48 -11.94 17.04 7.14
C LYS A 48 -11.68 15.63 6.65
N LYS A 49 -11.57 15.45 5.32
CA LYS A 49 -11.22 14.17 4.71
C LYS A 49 -9.86 13.65 5.18
N ALA A 50 -8.85 14.51 5.23
CA ALA A 50 -7.51 14.15 5.72
C ALA A 50 -7.53 13.74 7.20
N GLU A 51 -8.28 14.44 8.04
CA GLU A 51 -8.46 14.10 9.46
C GLU A 51 -9.18 12.74 9.63
N ASP A 52 -10.18 12.45 8.79
CA ASP A 52 -10.87 11.14 8.76
C ASP A 52 -9.91 10.03 8.33
N VAL A 53 -9.06 10.27 7.33
CA VAL A 53 -8.01 9.32 6.89
C VAL A 53 -6.97 9.09 7.98
N ILE A 54 -6.48 10.14 8.62
CA ILE A 54 -5.52 10.07 9.74
C ILE A 54 -6.13 9.25 10.88
N SER A 55 -7.41 9.46 11.18
CA SER A 55 -8.13 8.70 12.20
C SER A 55 -8.23 7.22 11.83
N PHE A 56 -8.59 6.93 10.59
CA PHE A 56 -8.73 5.57 10.08
C PHE A 56 -7.41 4.79 10.15
N LEU A 57 -6.28 5.45 9.86
CA LEU A 57 -4.94 4.86 9.91
C LEU A 57 -4.31 4.88 11.31
N ASN A 58 -5.06 5.29 12.35
CA ASN A 58 -4.56 5.41 13.72
C ASN A 58 -3.34 6.35 13.88
N MET A 59 -3.24 7.37 13.03
CA MET A 59 -2.12 8.31 12.98
C MET A 59 -2.40 9.67 13.66
N LYS A 60 -3.49 9.81 14.45
CA LYS A 60 -3.88 11.09 15.07
C LYS A 60 -2.77 11.75 15.90
N HIS A 61 -2.01 10.92 16.62
CA HIS A 61 -0.95 11.39 17.50
C HIS A 61 0.24 12.02 16.76
N MET A 62 0.34 11.80 15.44
CA MET A 62 1.41 12.33 14.60
C MET A 62 0.89 13.23 13.46
N ALA A 63 -0.37 13.66 13.50
CA ALA A 63 -0.99 14.45 12.43
C ALA A 63 -0.20 15.71 12.06
N TYR A 64 0.42 16.35 13.04
CA TYR A 64 1.21 17.58 12.88
C TYR A 64 2.73 17.35 12.90
N GLU A 65 3.19 16.10 13.04
CA GLU A 65 4.60 15.76 12.90
C GLU A 65 5.06 15.91 11.45
N LEU A 66 6.32 16.32 11.27
CA LEU A 66 6.93 16.35 9.93
C LEU A 66 7.06 14.91 9.39
N ALA A 67 6.65 14.71 8.15
CA ALA A 67 6.71 13.40 7.52
C ALA A 67 8.14 12.84 7.46
N GLY A 68 9.15 13.70 7.45
CA GLY A 68 10.56 13.30 7.54
C GLY A 68 10.91 12.53 8.82
N ASN A 69 10.22 12.81 9.93
CA ASN A 69 10.46 12.19 11.24
C ASN A 69 9.80 10.82 11.42
N LEU A 70 8.92 10.44 10.48
CA LEU A 70 8.22 9.16 10.53
C LEU A 70 9.16 7.98 10.31
N SER A 71 8.92 6.87 10.99
CA SER A 71 9.55 5.58 10.67
C SER A 71 9.15 5.09 9.27
N GLY A 72 9.95 4.19 8.68
CA GLY A 72 9.69 3.65 7.34
C GLY A 72 8.27 3.10 7.17
N GLY A 73 7.74 2.38 8.17
CA GLY A 73 6.39 1.85 8.08
C GLY A 73 5.30 2.91 8.30
N GLN A 74 5.54 3.93 9.14
CA GLN A 74 4.62 5.06 9.27
C GLN A 74 4.55 5.87 7.96
N LYS A 75 5.66 5.97 7.23
CA LYS A 75 5.68 6.55 5.88
C LYS A 75 4.81 5.74 4.91
N LYS A 76 4.84 4.42 4.99
CA LYS A 76 3.96 3.56 4.19
C LYS A 76 2.48 3.71 4.55
N LEU A 77 2.15 3.88 5.83
CA LEU A 77 0.78 4.24 6.25
C LEU A 77 0.36 5.60 5.70
N LEU A 78 1.24 6.60 5.75
CA LEU A 78 0.98 7.91 5.14
C LEU A 78 0.73 7.79 3.63
N GLU A 79 1.47 6.95 2.95
CA GLU A 79 1.30 6.68 1.51
C GLU A 79 -0.06 6.03 1.19
N LEU A 80 -0.48 5.04 1.99
CA LEU A 80 -1.85 4.51 1.92
C LEU A 80 -2.89 5.61 2.15
N GLY A 81 -2.67 6.48 3.14
CA GLY A 81 -3.53 7.63 3.39
C GLY A 81 -3.64 8.57 2.20
N ARG A 82 -2.53 8.86 1.54
CA ARG A 82 -2.51 9.66 0.30
C ARG A 82 -3.34 8.99 -0.80
N THR A 83 -3.24 7.66 -0.93
CA THR A 83 -4.08 6.90 -1.85
C THR A 83 -5.58 7.06 -1.53
N MET A 84 -5.95 7.04 -0.24
CA MET A 84 -7.34 7.25 0.18
C MET A 84 -7.87 8.65 -0.16
N MET A 85 -7.00 9.67 -0.18
CA MET A 85 -7.40 11.03 -0.55
C MET A 85 -7.86 11.14 -2.02
N VAL A 86 -7.38 10.25 -2.91
CA VAL A 86 -7.75 10.20 -4.34
C VAL A 86 -9.00 9.36 -4.59
N GLU A 87 -9.39 8.48 -3.64
CA GLU A 87 -10.51 7.52 -3.77
C GLU A 87 -10.45 6.65 -5.04
N PRO A 88 -9.36 5.95 -5.29
CA PRO A 88 -9.21 5.11 -6.47
C PRO A 88 -10.12 3.88 -6.37
N LYS A 89 -10.52 3.31 -7.51
CA LYS A 89 -11.20 2.01 -7.53
C LYS A 89 -10.24 0.85 -7.39
N VAL A 90 -9.02 1.00 -7.92
CA VAL A 90 -7.97 -0.03 -7.91
C VAL A 90 -6.67 0.58 -7.39
N VAL A 91 -6.04 -0.11 -6.46
CA VAL A 91 -4.73 0.23 -5.88
C VAL A 91 -3.74 -0.87 -6.19
N VAL A 92 -2.60 -0.51 -6.76
CA VAL A 92 -1.50 -1.45 -7.00
C VAL A 92 -0.42 -1.20 -5.95
N LEU A 93 -0.07 -2.23 -5.19
CA LEU A 93 0.94 -2.20 -4.13
C LEU A 93 2.12 -3.09 -4.53
N ASP A 94 3.32 -2.58 -4.36
CA ASP A 94 4.55 -3.29 -4.70
C ASP A 94 5.47 -3.30 -3.47
N GLU A 95 5.74 -4.51 -2.95
CA GLU A 95 6.59 -4.77 -1.78
C GLU A 95 6.32 -3.86 -0.57
N VAL A 96 5.05 -3.73 -0.17
CA VAL A 96 4.63 -2.87 0.95
C VAL A 96 5.30 -3.30 2.27
N GLY A 97 5.58 -4.60 2.41
CA GLY A 97 6.21 -5.19 3.59
C GLY A 97 7.71 -4.91 3.72
N ALA A 98 8.39 -4.46 2.65
CA ALA A 98 9.85 -4.29 2.67
C ALA A 98 10.31 -3.27 3.73
N GLY A 99 11.18 -3.72 4.66
CA GLY A 99 11.72 -2.87 5.72
C GLY A 99 10.75 -2.49 6.84
N VAL A 100 9.58 -3.14 6.90
CA VAL A 100 8.55 -2.89 7.92
C VAL A 100 8.62 -3.99 9.00
N ASN A 101 8.55 -3.60 10.28
CA ASN A 101 8.45 -4.58 11.35
C ASN A 101 7.09 -5.30 11.35
N ARG A 102 7.03 -6.51 11.94
CA ARG A 102 5.83 -7.37 11.90
C ARG A 102 4.57 -6.73 12.50
N THR A 103 4.72 -5.90 13.54
CA THR A 103 3.57 -5.24 14.18
C THR A 103 2.93 -4.25 13.21
N LEU A 104 3.74 -3.39 12.62
CA LEU A 104 3.28 -2.38 11.68
C LEU A 104 2.83 -2.99 10.34
N LEU A 105 3.43 -4.11 9.91
CA LEU A 105 2.97 -4.86 8.76
C LEU A 105 1.54 -5.40 8.96
N ARG A 106 1.21 -5.80 10.19
CA ARG A 106 -0.16 -6.18 10.56
C ARG A 106 -1.12 -4.99 10.47
N GLU A 107 -0.72 -3.83 11.00
CA GLU A 107 -1.52 -2.60 10.94
C GLU A 107 -1.78 -2.17 9.49
N ILE A 108 -0.77 -2.24 8.61
CA ILE A 108 -0.91 -2.00 7.17
C ILE A 108 -1.91 -3.00 6.57
N GLY A 109 -1.79 -4.29 6.89
CA GLY A 109 -2.71 -5.32 6.42
C GLY A 109 -4.15 -5.09 6.89
N ASP A 110 -4.35 -4.71 8.16
CA ASP A 110 -5.68 -4.37 8.69
C ASP A 110 -6.29 -3.16 7.97
N ALA A 111 -5.47 -2.14 7.68
CA ALA A 111 -5.90 -0.98 6.92
C ALA A 111 -6.32 -1.37 5.49
N ILE A 112 -5.55 -2.21 4.79
CA ILE A 112 -5.86 -2.72 3.44
C ILE A 112 -7.20 -3.49 3.46
N LEU A 113 -7.38 -4.41 4.41
CA LEU A 113 -8.62 -5.18 4.55
C LEU A 113 -9.84 -4.28 4.82
N SER A 114 -9.69 -3.29 5.71
CA SER A 114 -10.75 -2.33 6.00
C SER A 114 -11.07 -1.44 4.79
N MET A 115 -10.06 -1.00 4.03
CA MET A 115 -10.27 -0.24 2.80
C MET A 115 -11.00 -1.08 1.74
N ASN A 116 -10.66 -2.36 1.60
CA ASN A 116 -11.36 -3.25 0.68
C ASN A 116 -12.81 -3.48 1.11
N ARG A 117 -13.03 -3.89 2.37
CA ARG A 117 -14.35 -4.28 2.87
C ARG A 117 -15.29 -3.08 3.06
N ASP A 118 -14.79 -2.00 3.68
CA ASP A 118 -15.63 -0.92 4.18
C ASP A 118 -15.74 0.23 3.16
N ARG A 119 -14.79 0.33 2.22
CA ARG A 119 -14.72 1.39 1.19
C ARG A 119 -14.74 0.89 -0.25
N GLY A 120 -14.74 -0.44 -0.46
CA GLY A 120 -14.87 -1.06 -1.79
C GLY A 120 -13.63 -0.89 -2.69
N TYR A 121 -12.44 -0.64 -2.14
CA TYR A 121 -11.21 -0.61 -2.93
C TYR A 121 -10.82 -2.00 -3.39
N THR A 122 -10.35 -2.13 -4.62
CA THR A 122 -9.73 -3.35 -5.12
C THR A 122 -8.20 -3.20 -5.04
N PHE A 123 -7.52 -4.21 -4.50
CA PHE A 123 -6.07 -4.22 -4.39
C PHE A 123 -5.45 -5.26 -5.31
N CYS A 124 -4.36 -4.89 -5.97
CA CYS A 124 -3.44 -5.82 -6.61
C CYS A 124 -2.09 -5.66 -5.90
N MET A 125 -1.58 -6.74 -5.30
CA MET A 125 -0.36 -6.72 -4.52
C MET A 125 0.72 -7.58 -5.17
N ILE A 126 1.95 -7.07 -5.18
CA ILE A 126 3.15 -7.82 -5.50
C ILE A 126 3.92 -7.95 -4.19
N GLU A 127 4.07 -9.18 -3.72
CA GLU A 127 4.70 -9.48 -2.44
C GLU A 127 5.37 -10.85 -2.47
N HIS A 128 6.31 -11.05 -1.57
CA HIS A 128 7.02 -12.32 -1.40
C HIS A 128 6.82 -12.93 0.00
N ASP A 129 6.20 -12.22 0.93
CA ASP A 129 5.82 -12.75 2.26
C ASP A 129 4.52 -13.54 2.15
N MET A 130 4.63 -14.88 2.18
CA MET A 130 3.48 -15.79 2.01
C MET A 130 2.46 -15.67 3.15
N ASP A 131 2.88 -15.33 4.36
CA ASP A 131 1.96 -15.13 5.49
C ASP A 131 1.12 -13.88 5.28
N PHE A 132 1.75 -12.80 4.76
CA PHE A 132 1.07 -11.56 4.44
C PHE A 132 0.11 -11.73 3.26
N ILE A 133 0.55 -12.40 2.19
CA ILE A 133 -0.28 -12.73 1.01
C ILE A 133 -1.49 -13.57 1.42
N SER A 134 -1.28 -14.66 2.19
CA SER A 134 -2.34 -15.59 2.58
C SER A 134 -3.43 -14.92 3.40
N ARG A 135 -3.09 -13.87 4.13
CA ARG A 135 -4.02 -13.11 4.95
C ARG A 135 -4.88 -12.14 4.13
N LEU A 136 -4.33 -11.59 3.04
CA LEU A 136 -4.89 -10.43 2.35
C LEU A 136 -5.44 -10.73 0.96
N CYS A 137 -4.92 -11.76 0.29
CA CYS A 137 -5.11 -11.96 -1.14
C CYS A 137 -5.91 -13.22 -1.45
N ASP A 138 -6.90 -13.07 -2.32
CA ASP A 138 -7.61 -14.14 -3.01
C ASP A 138 -8.16 -13.58 -4.34
N PRO A 139 -7.81 -14.16 -5.50
CA PRO A 139 -6.85 -15.24 -5.71
C PRO A 139 -5.37 -14.79 -5.63
N VAL A 140 -4.48 -15.76 -5.46
CA VAL A 140 -3.03 -15.59 -5.56
C VAL A 140 -2.57 -16.08 -6.94
N VAL A 141 -1.67 -15.32 -7.59
CA VAL A 141 -1.02 -15.69 -8.85
C VAL A 141 0.48 -15.74 -8.61
N VAL A 142 1.09 -16.91 -8.83
CA VAL A 142 2.54 -17.08 -8.76
C VAL A 142 3.14 -16.95 -10.13
N MET A 143 4.20 -16.16 -10.24
CA MET A 143 4.94 -15.95 -11.49
C MET A 143 6.39 -16.39 -11.29
N ALA A 144 6.92 -17.09 -12.28
CA ALA A 144 8.33 -17.46 -12.39
C ALA A 144 8.79 -17.29 -13.83
N GLU A 145 10.01 -16.79 -14.05
CA GLU A 145 10.62 -16.61 -15.37
C GLU A 145 9.72 -15.87 -16.38
N GLY A 146 8.95 -14.89 -15.90
CA GLY A 146 8.04 -14.09 -16.74
C GLY A 146 6.74 -14.80 -17.16
N LYS A 147 6.42 -15.96 -16.56
CA LYS A 147 5.22 -16.76 -16.85
C LYS A 147 4.41 -16.99 -15.58
N ILE A 148 3.11 -17.20 -15.73
CA ILE A 148 2.26 -17.67 -14.63
C ILE A 148 2.60 -19.14 -14.40
N LEU A 149 3.06 -19.43 -13.17
CA LEU A 149 3.38 -20.79 -12.74
C LEU A 149 2.14 -21.47 -12.13
N ALA A 150 1.42 -20.75 -11.27
CA ALA A 150 0.22 -21.24 -10.61
C ALA A 150 -0.76 -20.10 -10.33
N LYS A 151 -2.05 -20.45 -10.18
CA LYS A 151 -3.12 -19.54 -9.74
C LYS A 151 -4.12 -20.33 -8.91
N GLY A 152 -4.47 -19.80 -7.75
CA GLY A 152 -5.45 -20.42 -6.84
C GLY A 152 -5.62 -19.63 -5.56
N SER A 153 -6.27 -20.23 -4.58
CA SER A 153 -6.30 -19.71 -3.21
C SER A 153 -4.90 -19.74 -2.57
N ALA A 154 -4.69 -18.98 -1.51
CA ALA A 154 -3.42 -18.98 -0.80
C ALA A 154 -3.02 -20.38 -0.29
N ASP A 155 -4.00 -21.18 0.16
CA ASP A 155 -3.75 -22.55 0.63
C ASP A 155 -3.34 -23.49 -0.53
N GLU A 156 -4.02 -23.42 -1.68
CA GLU A 156 -3.63 -24.20 -2.86
C GLU A 156 -2.21 -23.87 -3.32
N ILE A 157 -1.85 -22.59 -3.34
CA ILE A 157 -0.52 -22.11 -3.72
C ILE A 157 0.55 -22.61 -2.76
N LYS A 158 0.27 -22.57 -1.44
CA LYS A 158 1.23 -22.96 -0.39
C LYS A 158 1.63 -24.44 -0.47
N PHE A 159 0.74 -25.31 -0.96
CA PHE A 159 0.99 -26.74 -1.11
C PHE A 159 1.29 -27.17 -2.55
N ASN A 160 1.40 -26.23 -3.48
CA ASN A 160 1.70 -26.54 -4.86
C ASN A 160 3.20 -26.91 -5.01
N GLU A 161 3.48 -28.12 -5.49
CA GLU A 161 4.85 -28.64 -5.61
C GLU A 161 5.73 -27.78 -6.54
N ASP A 162 5.20 -27.32 -7.67
CA ASP A 162 5.93 -26.46 -8.61
C ASP A 162 6.28 -25.10 -7.99
N VAL A 163 5.39 -24.55 -7.18
CA VAL A 163 5.63 -23.30 -6.44
C VAL A 163 6.70 -23.51 -5.37
N ILE A 164 6.61 -24.59 -4.60
CA ILE A 164 7.60 -24.94 -3.58
C ILE A 164 8.97 -25.11 -4.22
N GLU A 165 9.06 -25.83 -5.35
CA GLU A 165 10.32 -26.01 -6.07
C GLU A 165 10.90 -24.69 -6.59
N ALA A 166 10.07 -23.84 -7.19
CA ALA A 166 10.48 -22.51 -7.67
C ALA A 166 10.98 -21.60 -6.55
N TYR A 167 10.37 -21.70 -5.35
CA TYR A 167 10.72 -20.89 -4.20
C TYR A 167 11.98 -21.36 -3.47
N LEU A 168 12.17 -22.69 -3.37
CA LEU A 168 13.34 -23.30 -2.70
C LEU A 168 14.57 -23.35 -3.62
N GLY A 169 14.40 -23.07 -4.92
CA GLY A 169 15.45 -23.19 -5.92
C GLY A 169 15.72 -24.64 -6.30
N THR A 170 16.20 -24.88 -7.50
CA THR A 170 16.45 -26.19 -8.15
C THR A 170 17.53 -27.07 -7.47
N GLY A 171 17.73 -26.93 -6.16
CA GLY A 171 18.74 -27.69 -5.40
C GLY A 171 18.39 -29.16 -5.12
N LEU A 172 17.15 -29.60 -5.34
CA LEU A 172 16.71 -30.95 -4.98
C LEU A 172 16.66 -31.94 -6.15
N LYS A 173 16.50 -31.49 -7.39
CA LYS A 173 16.48 -32.42 -8.56
C LYS A 173 17.83 -33.03 -8.93
N ASN A 174 18.97 -32.41 -8.54
CA ASN A 174 20.30 -32.96 -8.87
C ASN A 174 20.86 -33.98 -7.86
N LYS A 175 20.14 -34.33 -6.81
CA LYS A 175 20.59 -35.38 -5.85
C LYS A 175 20.12 -36.80 -6.22
N GLY A 176 19.15 -36.92 -7.11
CA GLY A 176 18.66 -38.26 -7.56
C GLY A 176 19.48 -38.92 -8.66
N GLU A 177 20.21 -38.15 -9.46
CA GLU A 177 20.99 -38.69 -10.59
C GLU A 177 22.45 -39.05 -10.27
N VAL A 178 22.96 -38.65 -9.10
CA VAL A 178 24.38 -38.95 -8.74
C VAL A 178 24.52 -40.25 -7.93
N LEU A 179 23.43 -40.96 -7.60
CA LEU A 179 23.47 -42.22 -6.87
C LEU A 179 23.10 -43.45 -7.70
N ALA A 180 22.98 -43.29 -9.03
CA ALA A 180 22.70 -44.38 -9.99
C ALA A 180 23.77 -44.50 -11.07
N GLY A 181 25.03 -44.24 -10.74
CA GLY A 181 26.21 -44.45 -11.60
C GLY A 181 27.30 -45.22 -10.88
#